data_d14104ebab81ca780436fc5e525d9738
#
_entry.id   d14104ebab81ca780436fc5e525d9738
#
_cell.length_a   1.000
_cell.length_b   1.000
_cell.length_c   1.000
_cell.angle_alpha   90.00
_cell.angle_beta   90.00
_cell.angle_gamma   90.00
#
_symmetry.space_group_name_H-M   'P 1'
#
loop_
_entity.id
_entity.type
_entity.pdbx_description
1 polymer ?
#
loop_
_entity_poly.entity_id
_entity_poly.type
_entity_poly.pdbx_seq_one_letter_code
_entity_poly.pdbx_strand_id
1 'polypeptide(L)'
;MVDLGEWWKKDTGLPLPLGGNGIRADVPEPLKSRLCRLLTESIAYALDNREEALAYAIRYARDLEQDPERSDKFVGMYVNEWTRDYGAEGRKAVQLLLDRGFEAGILSKRVVARFLPS
;
A
#
# COMPACT_ATOMS: atom_id res chain seq x y z
N MET A 1 15.23 19.11 6.76
CA MET A 1 14.20 18.34 5.99
C MET A 1 13.59 17.35 6.95
N VAL A 2 12.27 17.21 6.98
CA VAL A 2 11.58 16.30 7.90
C VAL A 2 11.22 15.04 7.12
N ASP A 3 11.58 13.87 7.65
CA ASP A 3 11.07 12.59 7.16
C ASP A 3 9.69 12.33 7.78
N LEU A 4 8.66 12.29 6.93
CA LEU A 4 7.28 12.11 7.38
C LEU A 4 7.02 10.72 7.94
N GLY A 5 7.71 9.69 7.45
CA GLY A 5 7.60 8.32 7.94
C GLY A 5 8.14 8.19 9.36
N GLU A 6 9.33 8.74 9.61
CA GLU A 6 9.95 8.79 10.94
C GLU A 6 9.09 9.60 11.92
N TRP A 7 8.63 10.77 11.49
CA TRP A 7 7.77 11.61 12.30
C TRP A 7 6.48 10.89 12.69
N TRP A 8 5.79 10.29 11.73
CA TRP A 8 4.56 9.54 11.97
C TRP A 8 4.78 8.35 12.91
N LYS A 9 5.84 7.57 12.67
CA LYS A 9 6.19 6.42 13.52
C LYS A 9 6.45 6.84 14.96
N LYS A 10 7.17 7.94 15.15
CA LYS A 10 7.46 8.49 16.48
C LYS A 10 6.20 8.97 17.19
N ASP A 11 5.28 9.60 16.47
CA ASP A 11 4.06 10.18 17.00
C ASP A 11 2.98 9.13 17.31
N THR A 12 2.85 8.11 16.46
CA THR A 12 1.75 7.14 16.51
C THR A 12 2.15 5.74 16.92
N GLY A 13 3.43 5.40 16.80
CA GLY A 13 3.93 4.02 16.91
C GLY A 13 3.60 3.12 15.71
N LEU A 14 2.88 3.63 14.70
CA LEU A 14 2.36 2.87 13.55
C LEU A 14 3.14 3.19 12.26
N PRO A 15 3.11 2.31 11.25
CA PRO A 15 3.65 2.63 9.93
C PRO A 15 2.86 3.76 9.28
N LEU A 16 3.53 4.62 8.49
CA LEU A 16 2.85 5.65 7.69
C LEU A 16 2.18 5.01 6.47
N PRO A 17 0.86 5.11 6.28
CA PRO A 17 0.21 4.66 5.05
C PRO A 17 0.63 5.55 3.88
N LEU A 18 1.30 4.98 2.87
CA LEU A 18 1.73 5.72 1.67
C LEU A 18 0.76 5.57 0.50
N GLY A 19 0.15 4.42 0.37
CA GLY A 19 -0.78 4.13 -0.70
C GLY A 19 -1.59 2.87 -0.41
N GLY A 20 -2.58 2.61 -1.26
CA GLY A 20 -3.41 1.43 -1.13
C GLY A 20 -4.22 1.18 -2.39
N ASN A 21 -4.53 -0.08 -2.64
CA ASN A 21 -5.44 -0.47 -3.70
C ASN A 21 -6.87 -0.42 -3.18
N GLY A 22 -7.74 0.25 -3.90
CA GLY A 22 -9.16 0.36 -3.58
C GLY A 22 -10.03 -0.29 -4.65
N ILE A 23 -11.11 -0.93 -4.24
CA ILE A 23 -12.14 -1.42 -5.14
C ILE A 23 -13.46 -0.70 -4.89
N ARG A 24 -14.21 -0.41 -5.95
CA ARG A 24 -15.52 0.23 -5.83
C ARG A 24 -16.47 -0.63 -4.98
N ALA A 25 -17.23 0.03 -4.13
CA ALA A 25 -18.15 -0.65 -3.23
C ALA A 25 -19.31 -1.38 -3.95
N ASP A 26 -19.68 -0.91 -5.16
CA ASP A 26 -20.74 -1.47 -5.98
C ASP A 26 -20.32 -2.69 -6.83
N VAL A 27 -19.05 -3.06 -6.84
CA VAL A 27 -18.62 -4.33 -7.44
C VAL A 27 -19.25 -5.48 -6.66
N PRO A 28 -19.99 -6.40 -7.34
CA PRO A 28 -20.70 -7.46 -6.65
C PRO A 28 -19.76 -8.55 -6.11
N GLU A 29 -20.17 -9.18 -5.03
CA GLU A 29 -19.64 -10.50 -4.65
C GLU A 29 -20.17 -11.56 -5.63
N PRO A 30 -19.43 -12.59 -6.06
CA PRO A 30 -18.08 -12.98 -5.62
C PRO A 30 -16.92 -12.32 -6.39
N LEU A 31 -17.20 -11.40 -7.33
CA LEU A 31 -16.15 -10.78 -8.16
C LEU A 31 -15.16 -9.99 -7.29
N LYS A 32 -15.65 -9.27 -6.30
CA LYS A 32 -14.83 -8.49 -5.38
C LYS A 32 -13.81 -9.38 -4.66
N SER A 33 -14.26 -10.47 -4.05
CA SER A 33 -13.39 -11.43 -3.38
C SER A 33 -12.40 -12.11 -4.32
N ARG A 34 -12.82 -12.40 -5.57
CA ARG A 34 -11.94 -12.98 -6.58
C ARG A 34 -10.84 -12.01 -7.00
N LEU A 35 -11.16 -10.73 -7.20
CA LEU A 35 -10.18 -9.71 -7.55
C LEU A 35 -9.19 -9.48 -6.42
N CYS A 36 -9.66 -9.45 -5.17
CA CYS A 36 -8.80 -9.33 -4.01
C CYS A 36 -7.78 -10.47 -3.94
N ARG A 37 -8.25 -11.71 -4.08
CA ARG A 37 -7.38 -12.89 -4.09
C ARG A 37 -6.35 -12.84 -5.23
N LEU A 38 -6.76 -12.52 -6.46
CA LEU A 38 -5.84 -12.42 -7.59
C LEU A 38 -4.78 -11.35 -7.38
N LEU A 39 -5.15 -10.21 -6.79
CA LEU A 39 -4.19 -9.16 -6.45
C LEU A 39 -3.20 -9.63 -5.38
N THR A 40 -3.68 -10.29 -4.34
CA THR A 40 -2.82 -10.84 -3.28
C THR A 40 -1.85 -11.89 -3.82
N GLU A 41 -2.32 -12.80 -4.67
CA GLU A 41 -1.49 -13.81 -5.34
C GLU A 41 -0.44 -13.16 -6.25
N SER A 42 -0.79 -12.12 -7.00
CA SER A 42 0.14 -11.37 -7.85
C SER A 42 1.22 -10.65 -7.03
N ILE A 43 0.84 -10.03 -5.91
CA ILE A 43 1.79 -9.38 -5.00
C ILE A 43 2.74 -10.42 -4.39
N ALA A 44 2.21 -11.54 -3.91
CA ALA A 44 3.01 -12.63 -3.37
C ALA A 44 4.02 -13.15 -4.39
N TYR A 45 3.57 -13.43 -5.63
CA TYR A 45 4.44 -13.84 -6.72
C TYR A 45 5.57 -12.85 -6.98
N ALA A 46 5.25 -11.55 -7.04
CA ALA A 46 6.24 -10.50 -7.30
C ALA A 46 7.27 -10.36 -6.16
N LEU A 47 6.86 -10.57 -4.92
CA LEU A 47 7.78 -10.55 -3.77
C LEU A 47 8.68 -11.79 -3.75
N ASP A 48 8.13 -12.96 -4.09
CA ASP A 48 8.85 -14.23 -4.11
C ASP A 48 9.76 -14.36 -5.35
N ASN A 49 9.46 -13.63 -6.45
CA ASN A 49 10.21 -13.60 -7.72
C ASN A 49 10.68 -12.17 -8.05
N ARG A 50 11.34 -11.54 -7.09
CA ARG A 50 11.67 -10.11 -7.11
C ARG A 50 12.42 -9.65 -8.35
N GLU A 51 13.43 -10.41 -8.78
CA GLU A 51 14.26 -10.07 -9.93
C GLU A 51 13.43 -10.01 -11.23
N GLU A 52 12.60 -11.03 -11.46
CA GLU A 52 11.70 -11.08 -12.62
C GLU A 52 10.67 -9.93 -12.58
N ALA A 53 10.08 -9.69 -11.41
CA ALA A 53 9.10 -8.62 -11.23
C ALA A 53 9.70 -7.24 -11.49
N LEU A 54 10.93 -6.97 -11.04
CA LEU A 54 11.64 -5.72 -11.30
C LEU A 54 11.98 -5.57 -12.78
N ALA A 55 12.48 -6.62 -13.44
CA ALA A 55 12.78 -6.60 -14.86
C ALA A 55 11.54 -6.28 -15.71
N TYR A 56 10.36 -6.74 -15.26
CA TYR A 56 9.09 -6.39 -15.89
C TYR A 56 8.69 -4.94 -15.60
N ALA A 57 8.74 -4.51 -14.34
CA ALA A 57 8.32 -3.18 -13.88
C ALA A 57 9.13 -2.03 -14.51
N ILE A 58 10.43 -2.22 -14.69
CA ILE A 58 11.34 -1.24 -15.31
C ILE A 58 10.87 -0.80 -16.70
N ARG A 59 10.21 -1.68 -17.47
CA ARG A 59 9.66 -1.34 -18.79
C ARG A 59 8.62 -0.23 -18.76
N TYR A 60 8.01 0.03 -17.61
CA TYR A 60 6.96 1.02 -17.40
C TYR A 60 7.39 2.18 -16.50
N ALA A 61 8.59 2.10 -15.93
CA ALA A 61 9.13 3.14 -15.05
C ALA A 61 9.81 4.24 -15.88
N ARG A 62 9.39 5.48 -15.70
CA ARG A 62 9.85 6.61 -16.53
C ARG A 62 11.29 7.04 -16.29
N ASP A 63 11.89 6.81 -15.13
CA ASP A 63 13.20 7.35 -14.77
C ASP A 63 14.11 6.34 -14.02
N LEU A 64 13.76 5.05 -14.01
CA LEU A 64 14.46 4.03 -13.25
C LEU A 64 15.33 3.09 -14.11
N GLU A 65 15.39 3.31 -15.43
CA GLU A 65 16.01 2.39 -16.38
C GLU A 65 17.54 2.25 -16.25
N GLN A 66 18.20 3.15 -15.50
CA GLN A 66 19.67 3.25 -15.51
C GLN A 66 20.36 2.64 -14.29
N ASP A 67 19.62 2.28 -13.23
CA ASP A 67 20.21 1.76 -11.99
C ASP A 67 19.29 0.72 -11.34
N PRO A 68 19.59 -0.60 -11.53
CA PRO A 68 18.78 -1.68 -10.95
C PRO A 68 18.73 -1.66 -9.41
N GLU A 69 19.82 -1.31 -8.73
CA GLU A 69 19.85 -1.27 -7.25
C GLU A 69 18.97 -0.14 -6.72
N ARG A 70 19.02 1.02 -7.39
CA ARG A 70 18.16 2.15 -7.06
C ARG A 70 16.70 1.84 -7.33
N SER A 71 16.41 1.15 -8.41
CA SER A 71 15.06 0.69 -8.78
C SER A 71 14.52 -0.29 -7.74
N ASP A 72 15.30 -1.26 -7.31
CA ASP A 72 14.91 -2.23 -6.29
C ASP A 72 14.64 -1.55 -4.95
N LYS A 73 15.50 -0.63 -4.52
CA LYS A 73 15.32 0.13 -3.30
C LYS A 73 14.06 1.01 -3.36
N PHE A 74 13.82 1.67 -4.48
CA PHE A 74 12.64 2.52 -4.68
C PHE A 74 11.35 1.68 -4.65
N VAL A 75 11.30 0.60 -5.41
CA VAL A 75 10.13 -0.30 -5.43
C VAL A 75 9.90 -0.92 -4.05
N GLY A 76 10.96 -1.26 -3.31
CA GLY A 76 10.88 -1.83 -1.95
C GLY A 76 10.24 -0.89 -0.92
N MET A 77 10.28 0.42 -1.14
CA MET A 77 9.56 1.37 -0.27
C MET A 77 8.04 1.25 -0.40
N TYR A 78 7.55 0.85 -1.58
CA TYR A 78 6.11 0.79 -1.88
C TYR A 78 5.57 -0.63 -1.96
N VAL A 79 6.42 -1.61 -2.30
CA VAL A 79 6.04 -3.02 -2.46
C VAL A 79 6.86 -3.88 -1.51
N ASN A 80 6.25 -4.25 -0.40
CA ASN A 80 6.85 -4.99 0.70
C ASN A 80 5.79 -5.83 1.42
N GLU A 81 6.11 -6.41 2.56
CA GLU A 81 5.18 -7.24 3.34
C GLU A 81 3.87 -6.52 3.72
N TRP A 82 3.90 -5.19 3.95
CA TRP A 82 2.68 -4.41 4.18
C TRP A 82 1.76 -4.35 2.94
N THR A 83 2.35 -4.49 1.75
CA THR A 83 1.57 -4.59 0.50
C THR A 83 0.88 -5.94 0.37
N ARG A 84 1.52 -7.01 0.88
CA ARG A 84 0.94 -8.36 0.91
C ARG A 84 -0.25 -8.43 1.87
N ASP A 85 -0.09 -7.95 3.10
CA ASP A 85 -1.18 -7.79 4.08
C ASP A 85 -0.84 -6.63 5.03
N TYR A 86 -1.80 -5.76 5.23
CA TYR A 86 -1.67 -4.68 6.20
C TYR A 86 -1.56 -5.16 7.65
N GLY A 87 -2.03 -6.36 7.96
CA GLY A 87 -2.13 -6.84 9.31
C GLY A 87 -3.00 -5.93 10.20
N ALA A 88 -3.00 -6.18 11.50
CA ALA A 88 -3.75 -5.35 12.45
C ALA A 88 -3.18 -3.93 12.57
N GLU A 89 -1.86 -3.79 12.56
CA GLU A 89 -1.19 -2.48 12.71
C GLU A 89 -1.39 -1.59 11.48
N GLY A 90 -1.23 -2.13 10.26
CA GLY A 90 -1.45 -1.36 9.04
C GLY A 90 -2.89 -0.92 8.87
N ARG A 91 -3.85 -1.78 9.19
CA ARG A 91 -5.29 -1.43 9.19
C ARG A 91 -5.61 -0.32 10.19
N LYS A 92 -5.02 -0.40 11.39
CA LYS A 92 -5.12 0.66 12.41
C LYS A 92 -4.48 1.96 11.95
N ALA A 93 -3.32 1.89 11.27
CA ALA A 93 -2.64 3.06 10.74
C ALA A 93 -3.48 3.79 9.69
N VAL A 94 -4.09 3.04 8.74
CA VAL A 94 -4.99 3.62 7.72
C VAL A 94 -6.18 4.31 8.37
N GLN A 95 -6.83 3.66 9.35
CA GLN A 95 -7.98 4.26 10.03
C GLN A 95 -7.57 5.52 10.79
N LEU A 96 -6.44 5.50 11.51
CA LEU A 96 -5.94 6.66 12.24
C LEU A 96 -5.64 7.84 11.30
N LEU A 97 -5.05 7.58 10.11
CA LEU A 97 -4.80 8.63 9.12
C LEU A 97 -6.10 9.28 8.65
N LEU A 98 -7.13 8.48 8.37
CA LEU A 98 -8.44 8.98 7.97
C LEU A 98 -9.14 9.77 9.08
N ASP A 99 -9.07 9.30 10.31
CA ASP A 99 -9.65 9.98 11.48
C ASP A 99 -8.97 11.34 11.71
N ARG A 100 -7.65 11.40 11.68
CA ARG A 100 -6.88 12.67 11.77
C ARG A 100 -7.19 13.61 10.60
N GLY A 101 -7.35 13.09 9.39
CA GLY A 101 -7.76 13.89 8.23
C GLY A 101 -9.15 14.52 8.41
N PHE A 102 -10.06 13.79 9.05
CA PHE A 102 -11.38 14.34 9.40
C PHE A 102 -11.29 15.39 10.53
N GLU A 103 -10.56 15.10 11.60
CA GLU A 103 -10.36 16.02 12.73
C GLU A 103 -9.65 17.31 12.31
N ALA A 104 -8.74 17.23 11.35
CA ALA A 104 -8.08 18.39 10.75
C ALA A 104 -8.94 19.16 9.72
N GLY A 105 -10.19 18.73 9.46
CA GLY A 105 -11.08 19.35 8.49
C GLY A 105 -10.71 19.14 7.02
N ILE A 106 -9.75 18.24 6.73
CA ILE A 106 -9.34 17.90 5.36
C ILE A 106 -10.41 17.03 4.70
N LEU A 107 -10.96 16.07 5.45
CA LEU A 107 -12.06 15.23 5.00
C LEU A 107 -13.40 15.83 5.46
N SER A 108 -14.34 15.96 4.54
CA SER A 108 -15.67 16.53 4.80
C SER A 108 -16.57 15.63 5.65
N LYS A 109 -16.23 14.34 5.77
CA LYS A 109 -16.96 13.36 6.57
C LYS A 109 -16.00 12.31 7.13
N ARG A 110 -16.39 11.72 8.26
CA ARG A 110 -15.65 10.58 8.82
C ARG A 110 -15.77 9.36 7.92
N VAL A 111 -14.64 8.72 7.63
CA VAL A 111 -14.56 7.54 6.77
C VAL A 111 -14.13 6.35 7.60
N VAL A 112 -14.85 5.25 7.49
CA VAL A 112 -14.46 3.95 8.07
C VAL A 112 -13.84 3.11 6.96
N ALA A 113 -12.55 2.80 7.08
CA ALA A 113 -11.84 1.93 6.16
C ALA A 113 -12.41 0.50 6.24
N ARG A 114 -12.82 -0.05 5.10
CA ARG A 114 -13.29 -1.43 4.98
C ARG A 114 -12.23 -2.22 4.22
N PHE A 115 -11.73 -3.26 4.84
CA PHE A 115 -10.74 -4.15 4.24
C PHE A 115 -11.42 -5.43 3.78
N LEU A 116 -11.08 -5.87 2.57
CA LEU A 116 -11.49 -7.18 2.10
C LEU A 116 -10.58 -8.26 2.71
N PRO A 117 -11.09 -9.46 2.96
CA PRO A 117 -10.24 -10.58 3.33
C PRO A 117 -9.29 -10.91 2.19
N SER A 118 -7.99 -11.02 2.52
CA SER A 118 -6.94 -11.49 1.61
C SER A 118 -7.01 -12.99 1.42
#